data_1b3a7e7b89e8837e902afda6be0dd8b6
#
_entry.id   1b3a7e7b89e8837e902afda6be0dd8b6
#
_cell.length_a   1.000
_cell.length_b   1.000
_cell.length_c   1.000
_cell.angle_alpha   90.00
_cell.angle_beta   90.00
_cell.angle_gamma   90.00
#
_symmetry.space_group_name_H-M   'P 1'
#
loop_
_entity.id
_entity.type
_entity.pdbx_description
1 polymer ?
#
loop_
_entity_poly.entity_id
_entity_poly.type
_entity_poly.pdbx_seq_one_letter_code
_entity_poly.pdbx_strand_id
1 'polypeptide(L)'
;VLKNLARAHAEAYRAIKQISPHSMVGFSESRVFFEPYNNLPHNVLATKLIAWWRNNAFFDEFVKSADFIGQQYYFHTRVRLNPFVSQWGFQYNENKLTSDIRWELYPEGLYHVLMDLKKYNKPIYITENGIADARDEHRAWFIREHVRWMKKAMSEGVDVRGYFYWSLLDNFEWDKGFW
;
A
#
# COMPACT_ATOMS: atom_id res chain seq x y z
N VAL A 1 8.52 18.70 -1.23
CA VAL A 1 7.35 18.35 -0.39
C VAL A 1 7.70 17.20 0.53
N LEU A 2 8.05 15.99 0.03
CA LEU A 2 8.26 14.78 0.85
C LEU A 2 9.31 14.93 1.96
N LYS A 3 10.44 15.60 1.70
CA LYS A 3 11.44 15.92 2.73
C LYS A 3 10.88 16.77 3.87
N ASN A 4 10.00 17.72 3.56
CA ASN A 4 9.37 18.57 4.58
C ASN A 4 8.36 17.77 5.40
N LEU A 5 7.62 16.85 4.77
CA LEU A 5 6.71 15.93 5.49
C LEU A 5 7.49 15.00 6.42
N ALA A 6 8.59 14.41 5.96
CA ALA A 6 9.43 13.56 6.80
C ALA A 6 10.01 14.33 8.00
N ARG A 7 10.43 15.58 7.79
CA ARG A 7 10.90 16.46 8.86
C ARG A 7 9.77 16.78 9.84
N ALA A 8 8.58 17.15 9.34
CA ALA A 8 7.43 17.42 10.19
C ALA A 8 7.03 16.19 11.03
N HIS A 9 7.03 15.01 10.43
CA HIS A 9 6.81 13.76 11.15
C HIS A 9 7.86 13.53 12.26
N ALA A 10 9.14 13.72 11.97
CA ALA A 10 10.20 13.56 12.95
C ALA A 10 10.09 14.55 14.13
N GLU A 11 9.70 15.80 13.88
CA GLU A 11 9.45 16.78 14.93
C GLU A 11 8.21 16.41 15.78
N ALA A 12 7.12 15.99 15.13
CA ALA A 12 5.93 15.52 15.84
C ALA A 12 6.23 14.28 16.70
N TYR A 13 7.00 13.31 16.17
CA TYR A 13 7.46 12.14 16.90
C TYR A 13 8.18 12.55 18.19
N ARG A 14 9.17 13.45 18.09
CA ARG A 14 9.94 13.92 19.25
C ARG A 14 9.04 14.62 20.29
N ALA A 15 8.16 15.50 19.84
CA ALA A 15 7.24 16.21 20.72
C ALA A 15 6.30 15.26 21.47
N ILE A 16 5.74 14.26 20.80
CA ILE A 16 4.90 13.24 21.44
C ILE A 16 5.71 12.44 22.46
N LYS A 17 6.91 12.00 22.08
CA LYS A 17 7.77 11.22 22.98
C LYS A 17 8.25 11.99 24.22
N GLN A 18 8.38 13.30 24.14
CA GLN A 18 8.69 14.14 25.30
C GLN A 18 7.54 14.18 26.31
N ILE A 19 6.29 14.22 25.83
CA ILE A 19 5.09 14.29 26.67
C ILE A 19 4.67 12.89 27.15
N SER A 20 4.72 11.92 26.24
CA SER A 20 4.27 10.54 26.47
C SER A 20 5.28 9.54 25.91
N PRO A 21 6.35 9.21 26.65
CA PRO A 21 7.44 8.35 26.17
C PRO A 21 6.99 6.94 25.73
N HIS A 22 5.90 6.44 26.32
CA HIS A 22 5.39 5.08 26.07
C HIS A 22 4.38 5.02 24.93
N SER A 23 3.90 6.15 24.41
CA SER A 23 2.97 6.16 23.27
C SER A 23 3.66 5.64 22.02
N MET A 24 2.97 4.73 21.32
CA MET A 24 3.42 4.26 20.01
C MET A 24 3.08 5.31 18.95
N VAL A 25 4.09 5.73 18.20
CA VAL A 25 3.95 6.73 17.14
C VAL A 25 4.39 6.11 15.82
N GLY A 26 3.56 6.19 14.82
CA GLY A 26 3.85 5.70 13.49
C GLY A 26 3.33 6.65 12.42
N PHE A 27 3.47 6.23 11.18
CA PHE A 27 2.89 6.92 10.03
C PHE A 27 2.18 5.90 9.15
N SER A 28 1.26 6.36 8.34
CA SER A 28 0.56 5.52 7.36
C SER A 28 0.86 5.99 5.95
N GLU A 29 1.10 5.04 5.05
CA GLU A 29 1.24 5.31 3.63
C GLU A 29 0.54 4.28 2.77
N SER A 30 0.16 4.67 1.57
CA SER A 30 -0.40 3.79 0.55
C SER A 30 0.71 3.28 -0.36
N ARG A 31 0.95 1.96 -0.36
CA ARG A 31 1.87 1.30 -1.29
C ARG A 31 1.13 0.62 -2.42
N VAL A 32 1.75 0.64 -3.57
CA VAL A 32 1.30 -0.06 -4.76
C VAL A 32 2.15 -1.32 -4.95
N PHE A 33 1.54 -2.45 -5.24
CA PHE A 33 2.27 -3.59 -5.74
C PHE A 33 2.49 -3.42 -7.24
N PHE A 34 3.77 -3.39 -7.65
CA PHE A 34 4.17 -3.29 -9.04
C PHE A 34 4.74 -4.62 -9.52
N GLU A 35 4.26 -5.10 -10.67
CA GLU A 35 4.86 -6.23 -11.36
C GLU A 35 5.16 -5.87 -12.84
N PRO A 36 6.14 -6.51 -13.47
CA PRO A 36 6.38 -6.29 -14.89
C PRO A 36 5.26 -6.91 -15.71
N TYR A 37 4.81 -6.20 -16.75
CA TYR A 37 3.81 -6.70 -17.70
C TYR A 37 4.21 -8.05 -18.34
N ASN A 38 5.52 -8.22 -18.56
CA ASN A 38 6.15 -9.46 -18.99
C ASN A 38 7.63 -9.46 -18.55
N ASN A 39 8.30 -10.59 -18.75
CA ASN A 39 9.71 -10.79 -18.33
C ASN A 39 10.74 -10.15 -19.25
N LEU A 40 10.37 -9.23 -20.13
CA LEU A 40 11.36 -8.51 -20.94
C LEU A 40 12.21 -7.58 -20.05
N PRO A 41 13.54 -7.55 -20.26
CA PRO A 41 14.46 -6.85 -19.36
C PRO A 41 14.10 -5.38 -19.09
N HIS A 42 13.61 -4.66 -20.10
CA HIS A 42 13.21 -3.26 -19.97
C HIS A 42 11.98 -3.09 -19.08
N ASN A 43 10.98 -4.00 -19.13
CA ASN A 43 9.82 -3.96 -18.26
C ASN A 43 10.20 -4.30 -16.81
N VAL A 44 11.06 -5.30 -16.62
CA VAL A 44 11.57 -5.66 -15.29
C VAL A 44 12.34 -4.50 -14.66
N LEU A 45 13.24 -3.85 -15.42
CA LEU A 45 14.00 -2.70 -14.93
C LEU A 45 13.09 -1.52 -14.60
N ALA A 46 12.17 -1.18 -15.49
CA ALA A 46 11.20 -0.11 -15.27
C ALA A 46 10.36 -0.37 -14.00
N THR A 47 9.87 -1.59 -13.82
CA THR A 47 9.12 -1.97 -12.63
C THR A 47 9.91 -1.74 -11.36
N LYS A 48 11.18 -2.19 -11.31
CA LYS A 48 12.05 -1.99 -10.15
C LYS A 48 12.27 -0.51 -9.84
N LEU A 49 12.53 0.31 -10.85
CA LEU A 49 12.75 1.75 -10.69
C LEU A 49 11.49 2.46 -10.17
N ILE A 50 10.33 2.13 -10.72
CA ILE A 50 9.06 2.72 -10.33
C ILE A 50 8.66 2.29 -8.92
N ALA A 51 8.77 1.00 -8.61
CA ALA A 51 8.50 0.47 -7.28
C ALA A 51 9.39 1.14 -6.23
N TRP A 52 10.69 1.27 -6.52
CA TRP A 52 11.61 1.99 -5.64
C TRP A 52 11.20 3.45 -5.47
N TRP A 53 10.96 4.17 -6.59
CA TRP A 53 10.57 5.58 -6.56
C TRP A 53 9.27 5.81 -5.79
N ARG A 54 8.24 5.01 -6.06
CA ARG A 54 6.91 5.21 -5.50
C ARG A 54 6.80 4.76 -4.04
N ASN A 55 7.42 3.63 -3.70
CA ASN A 55 7.26 3.00 -2.41
C ASN A 55 8.44 3.24 -1.44
N ASN A 56 9.67 3.44 -1.94
CA ASN A 56 10.86 3.39 -1.08
C ASN A 56 11.70 4.67 -1.05
N ALA A 57 11.69 5.51 -2.09
CA ALA A 57 12.64 6.63 -2.24
C ALA A 57 12.70 7.60 -1.04
N PHE A 58 11.62 7.73 -0.28
CA PHE A 58 11.54 8.62 0.89
C PHE A 58 11.08 7.90 2.16
N PHE A 59 10.77 6.63 2.05
CA PHE A 59 10.20 5.86 3.16
C PHE A 59 11.16 5.73 4.33
N ASP A 60 12.44 5.52 4.05
CA ASP A 60 13.48 5.37 5.06
C ASP A 60 13.56 6.56 6.01
N GLU A 61 13.25 7.77 5.54
CA GLU A 61 13.26 8.97 6.38
C GLU A 61 12.13 8.96 7.42
N PHE A 62 10.96 8.45 7.05
CA PHE A 62 9.82 8.33 7.97
C PHE A 62 10.04 7.20 9.00
N VAL A 63 10.57 6.07 8.56
CA VAL A 63 10.78 4.90 9.43
C VAL A 63 11.75 5.19 10.56
N LYS A 64 12.71 6.09 10.38
CA LYS A 64 13.67 6.49 11.44
C LYS A 64 12.98 7.05 12.67
N SER A 65 11.84 7.70 12.51
CA SER A 65 11.06 8.33 13.56
C SER A 65 9.68 7.69 13.68
N ALA A 66 9.64 6.37 13.77
CA ALA A 66 8.39 5.61 13.89
C ALA A 66 8.59 4.38 14.75
N ASP A 67 7.61 4.05 15.60
CA ASP A 67 7.58 2.82 16.39
C ASP A 67 6.88 1.69 15.62
N PHE A 68 6.00 2.02 14.68
CA PHE A 68 5.30 1.10 13.81
C PHE A 68 5.08 1.69 12.41
N ILE A 69 4.73 0.85 11.47
CA ILE A 69 4.40 1.21 10.09
C ILE A 69 2.90 0.99 9.88
N GLY A 70 2.18 2.04 9.46
CA GLY A 70 0.83 1.95 8.94
C GLY A 70 0.87 1.70 7.42
N GLN A 71 0.18 0.66 6.98
CA GLN A 71 0.15 0.26 5.58
C GLN A 71 -1.26 0.32 5.04
N GLN A 72 -1.46 1.09 3.96
CA GLN A 72 -2.69 1.08 3.15
C GLN A 72 -2.41 0.30 1.86
N TYR A 73 -3.32 -0.60 1.47
CA TYR A 73 -3.18 -1.36 0.24
C TYR A 73 -4.49 -1.40 -0.55
N TYR A 74 -4.43 -0.84 -1.76
CA TYR A 74 -5.56 -0.81 -2.70
C TYR A 74 -5.15 -1.16 -4.13
N PHE A 75 -3.88 -0.91 -4.49
CA PHE A 75 -3.47 -0.82 -5.88
C PHE A 75 -2.50 -1.92 -6.28
N HIS A 76 -2.78 -2.49 -7.44
CA HIS A 76 -1.89 -3.32 -8.21
C HIS A 76 -1.65 -2.68 -9.57
N THR A 77 -0.42 -2.78 -10.09
CA THR A 77 -0.09 -2.18 -11.39
C THR A 77 0.94 -3.02 -12.12
N ARG A 78 0.62 -3.40 -13.37
CA ARG A 78 1.58 -4.01 -14.30
C ARG A 78 2.27 -2.92 -15.10
N VAL A 79 3.60 -2.91 -15.07
CA VAL A 79 4.42 -1.90 -15.73
C VAL A 79 4.84 -2.38 -17.11
N ARG A 80 4.45 -1.62 -18.15
CA ARG A 80 4.87 -1.82 -19.53
C ARG A 80 5.52 -0.57 -20.05
N LEU A 81 6.80 -0.66 -20.43
CA LEU A 81 7.48 0.37 -21.21
C LEU A 81 7.08 0.22 -22.69
N ASN A 82 6.37 1.21 -23.19
CA ASN A 82 6.10 1.31 -24.62
C ASN A 82 6.59 2.67 -25.13
N PRO A 83 7.71 2.71 -25.86
CA PRO A 83 8.29 3.97 -26.33
C PRO A 83 7.45 4.66 -27.42
N PHE A 84 6.45 3.99 -27.96
CA PHE A 84 5.60 4.51 -29.03
C PHE A 84 4.29 5.12 -28.56
N VAL A 85 4.01 5.14 -27.26
CA VAL A 85 2.83 5.80 -26.68
C VAL A 85 3.27 6.97 -25.82
N SER A 86 2.60 8.11 -26.02
CA SER A 86 2.89 9.37 -25.29
C SER A 86 2.58 9.30 -23.80
N GLN A 87 1.75 8.36 -23.39
CA GLN A 87 1.54 8.02 -21.99
C GLN A 87 2.42 6.83 -21.67
N TRP A 88 3.48 7.04 -20.95
CA TRP A 88 4.34 6.01 -20.38
C TRP A 88 3.45 5.07 -19.57
N GLY A 89 3.12 3.93 -20.18
CA GLY A 89 2.00 3.12 -19.83
C GLY A 89 2.10 2.45 -18.47
N PHE A 90 1.52 3.12 -17.54
CA PHE A 90 1.27 2.60 -16.22
C PHE A 90 -0.17 2.11 -16.18
N GLN A 91 -0.44 0.91 -16.16
CA GLN A 91 -1.73 0.27 -15.93
C GLN A 91 -2.23 -0.53 -17.12
N TYR A 92 -1.77 -1.77 -17.15
CA TYR A 92 -2.52 -2.81 -17.83
C TYR A 92 -3.17 -3.69 -16.75
N ASN A 93 -4.46 -3.48 -16.55
CA ASN A 93 -5.26 -4.41 -15.79
C ASN A 93 -5.89 -5.39 -16.78
N GLU A 94 -5.30 -6.58 -16.90
CA GLU A 94 -5.83 -7.66 -17.72
C GLU A 94 -6.91 -8.46 -16.98
N ASN A 95 -6.93 -8.35 -15.67
CA ASN A 95 -7.95 -8.94 -14.84
C ASN A 95 -9.25 -8.15 -14.95
N LYS A 96 -10.34 -8.81 -15.35
CA LYS A 96 -11.67 -8.18 -15.43
C LYS A 96 -12.33 -8.00 -14.06
N LEU A 97 -11.75 -8.57 -13.00
CA LEU A 97 -12.26 -8.43 -11.65
C LEU A 97 -11.79 -7.10 -11.05
N THR A 98 -12.67 -6.12 -11.08
CA THR A 98 -12.40 -4.76 -10.63
C THR A 98 -13.46 -4.27 -9.66
N SER A 99 -13.10 -3.30 -8.83
CA SER A 99 -14.05 -2.52 -8.04
C SER A 99 -14.90 -1.61 -8.94
N ASP A 100 -15.94 -0.98 -8.40
CA ASP A 100 -16.78 -0.02 -9.12
C ASP A 100 -16.00 1.18 -9.66
N ILE A 101 -14.90 1.56 -9.00
CA ILE A 101 -13.97 2.61 -9.46
C ILE A 101 -12.84 2.06 -10.36
N ARG A 102 -12.99 0.83 -10.86
CA ARG A 102 -12.10 0.17 -11.82
C ARG A 102 -10.69 -0.15 -11.31
N TRP A 103 -10.52 -0.27 -10.00
CA TRP A 103 -9.28 -0.79 -9.42
C TRP A 103 -9.29 -2.31 -9.48
N GLU A 104 -8.18 -2.90 -9.90
CA GLU A 104 -8.04 -4.35 -9.94
C GLU A 104 -8.06 -4.92 -8.52
N LEU A 105 -8.88 -5.94 -8.31
CA LEU A 105 -8.91 -6.68 -7.06
C LEU A 105 -7.78 -7.72 -7.06
N TYR A 106 -6.68 -7.40 -6.39
CA TYR A 106 -5.46 -8.23 -6.39
C TYR A 106 -4.95 -8.49 -4.95
N PRO A 107 -5.59 -9.41 -4.21
CA PRO A 107 -5.26 -9.65 -2.79
C PRO A 107 -3.82 -10.12 -2.53
N GLU A 108 -3.21 -10.88 -3.47
CA GLU A 108 -1.83 -11.33 -3.37
C GLU A 108 -0.82 -10.18 -3.26
N GLY A 109 -1.13 -9.03 -3.84
CA GLY A 109 -0.28 -7.85 -3.77
C GLY A 109 -0.04 -7.36 -2.35
N LEU A 110 -1.00 -7.56 -1.44
CA LEU A 110 -0.80 -7.25 -0.02
C LEU A 110 0.35 -8.08 0.58
N TYR A 111 0.43 -9.37 0.24
CA TYR A 111 1.54 -10.22 0.69
C TYR A 111 2.89 -9.65 0.23
N HIS A 112 3.03 -9.30 -1.04
CA HIS A 112 4.28 -8.75 -1.58
C HIS A 112 4.67 -7.43 -0.93
N VAL A 113 3.71 -6.53 -0.70
CA VAL A 113 3.94 -5.27 0.01
C VAL A 113 4.40 -5.50 1.44
N LEU A 114 3.77 -6.43 2.16
CA LEU A 114 4.15 -6.79 3.53
C LEU A 114 5.56 -7.41 3.59
N MET A 115 5.91 -8.28 2.63
CA MET A 115 7.25 -8.87 2.53
C MET A 115 8.32 -7.81 2.25
N ASP A 116 8.04 -6.78 1.43
CA ASP A 116 8.98 -5.67 1.21
C ASP A 116 9.18 -4.83 2.49
N LEU A 117 8.15 -4.68 3.31
CA LEU A 117 8.23 -3.96 4.59
C LEU A 117 8.98 -4.73 5.68
N LYS A 118 9.09 -6.06 5.59
CA LYS A 118 9.75 -6.91 6.59
C LYS A 118 11.18 -6.44 6.91
N LYS A 119 11.91 -5.91 5.94
CA LYS A 119 13.29 -5.41 6.10
C LYS A 119 13.45 -4.34 7.18
N TYR A 120 12.39 -3.61 7.51
CA TYR A 120 12.43 -2.55 8.53
C TYR A 120 12.32 -3.06 9.96
N ASN A 121 11.95 -4.33 10.14
CA ASN A 121 11.84 -4.99 11.45
C ASN A 121 11.01 -4.18 12.47
N LYS A 122 9.87 -3.66 12.03
CA LYS A 122 8.91 -2.91 12.85
C LYS A 122 7.54 -3.55 12.80
N PRO A 123 6.73 -3.40 13.86
CA PRO A 123 5.32 -3.77 13.81
C PRO A 123 4.61 -3.08 12.65
N ILE A 124 3.74 -3.81 11.98
CA ILE A 124 2.94 -3.31 10.86
C ILE A 124 1.46 -3.37 11.24
N TYR A 125 0.75 -2.28 10.97
CA TYR A 125 -0.71 -2.24 11.03
C TYR A 125 -1.22 -1.97 9.63
N ILE A 126 -2.09 -2.84 9.11
CA ILE A 126 -2.81 -2.54 7.87
C ILE A 126 -3.90 -1.55 8.27
N THR A 127 -3.62 -0.26 8.05
CA THR A 127 -4.48 0.85 8.49
C THR A 127 -5.65 1.08 7.56
N GLU A 128 -5.52 0.63 6.30
CA GLU A 128 -6.62 0.64 5.34
C GLU A 128 -6.44 -0.48 4.32
N ASN A 129 -7.55 -1.14 4.01
CA ASN A 129 -7.72 -2.03 2.87
C ASN A 129 -9.21 -2.22 2.63
N GLY A 130 -9.70 -1.99 1.43
CA GLY A 130 -11.13 -2.01 1.16
C GLY A 130 -11.45 -2.04 -0.33
N ILE A 131 -12.74 -2.06 -0.62
CA ILE A 131 -13.27 -2.16 -1.98
C ILE A 131 -14.47 -1.22 -2.13
N ALA A 132 -14.53 -0.51 -3.26
CA ALA A 132 -15.76 0.12 -3.73
C ALA A 132 -16.62 -0.94 -4.43
N ASP A 133 -17.71 -1.34 -3.79
CA ASP A 133 -18.58 -2.44 -4.23
C ASP A 133 -20.03 -2.16 -3.77
N ALA A 134 -20.73 -1.33 -4.54
CA ALA A 134 -22.06 -0.86 -4.21
C ALA A 134 -23.11 -1.99 -4.12
N ARG A 135 -22.87 -3.10 -4.83
CA ARG A 135 -23.75 -4.27 -4.80
C ARG A 135 -23.39 -5.31 -3.75
N ASP A 136 -22.27 -5.08 -3.06
CA ASP A 136 -21.72 -5.99 -2.05
C ASP A 136 -21.49 -7.44 -2.53
N GLU A 137 -21.15 -7.60 -3.80
CA GLU A 137 -20.95 -8.92 -4.42
C GLU A 137 -19.58 -9.53 -4.10
N HIS A 138 -18.57 -8.69 -3.87
CA HIS A 138 -17.17 -9.12 -3.75
C HIS A 138 -16.56 -8.89 -2.36
N ARG A 139 -17.18 -8.10 -1.48
CA ARG A 139 -16.60 -7.66 -0.20
C ARG A 139 -16.20 -8.82 0.70
N ALA A 140 -17.06 -9.80 0.89
CA ALA A 140 -16.76 -10.95 1.74
C ALA A 140 -15.58 -11.79 1.20
N TRP A 141 -15.52 -12.00 -0.12
CA TRP A 141 -14.39 -12.64 -0.79
C TRP A 141 -13.12 -11.81 -0.64
N PHE A 142 -13.20 -10.50 -0.90
CA PHE A 142 -12.10 -9.56 -0.84
C PHE A 142 -11.42 -9.59 0.53
N ILE A 143 -12.20 -9.45 1.62
CA ILE A 143 -11.67 -9.49 2.98
C ILE A 143 -11.00 -10.83 3.27
N ARG A 144 -11.67 -11.95 2.94
CA ARG A 144 -11.14 -13.29 3.19
C ARG A 144 -9.80 -13.51 2.49
N GLU A 145 -9.68 -13.12 1.21
CA GLU A 145 -8.46 -13.32 0.45
C GLU A 145 -7.32 -12.41 0.93
N HIS A 146 -7.60 -11.14 1.26
CA HIS A 146 -6.57 -10.27 1.85
C HIS A 146 -6.08 -10.78 3.20
N VAL A 147 -7.00 -11.23 4.07
CA VAL A 147 -6.62 -11.85 5.36
C VAL A 147 -5.82 -13.15 5.14
N ARG A 148 -6.14 -13.95 4.14
CA ARG A 148 -5.37 -15.16 3.78
C ARG A 148 -3.93 -14.80 3.40
N TRP A 149 -3.73 -13.83 2.52
CA TRP A 149 -2.41 -13.39 2.09
C TRP A 149 -1.64 -12.67 3.20
N MET A 150 -2.31 -11.89 4.03
CA MET A 150 -1.72 -11.32 5.24
C MET A 150 -1.19 -12.41 6.18
N LYS A 151 -1.99 -13.45 6.47
CA LYS A 151 -1.58 -14.56 7.32
C LYS A 151 -0.39 -15.33 6.72
N LYS A 152 -0.32 -15.45 5.40
CA LYS A 152 0.85 -16.03 4.72
C LYS A 152 2.11 -15.20 5.01
N ALA A 153 2.06 -13.88 4.86
CA ALA A 153 3.19 -13.02 5.21
C ALA A 153 3.59 -13.14 6.69
N MET A 154 2.62 -13.22 7.59
CA MET A 154 2.87 -13.45 9.03
C MET A 154 3.57 -14.79 9.28
N SER A 155 3.16 -15.85 8.62
CA SER A 155 3.81 -17.18 8.75
C SER A 155 5.26 -17.19 8.24
N GLU A 156 5.60 -16.23 7.39
CA GLU A 156 6.95 -15.99 6.89
C GLU A 156 7.72 -14.91 7.68
N GLY A 157 7.19 -14.53 8.85
CA GLY A 157 7.87 -13.70 9.85
C GLY A 157 7.68 -12.18 9.68
N VAL A 158 6.58 -11.74 9.07
CA VAL A 158 6.17 -10.33 9.10
C VAL A 158 5.36 -10.06 10.37
N ASP A 159 5.74 -9.07 11.16
CA ASP A 159 5.05 -8.69 12.41
C ASP A 159 3.83 -7.79 12.13
N VAL A 160 2.73 -8.40 11.64
CA VAL A 160 1.46 -7.70 11.44
C VAL A 160 0.63 -7.80 12.71
N ARG A 161 0.26 -6.65 13.28
CA ARG A 161 -0.46 -6.56 14.58
C ARG A 161 -1.91 -6.08 14.47
N GLY A 162 -2.35 -5.60 13.31
CA GLY A 162 -3.72 -5.14 13.12
C GLY A 162 -4.09 -5.06 11.66
N TYR A 163 -5.40 -5.20 11.40
CA TYR A 163 -6.00 -5.04 10.10
C TYR A 163 -7.29 -4.25 10.25
N PHE A 164 -7.39 -3.12 9.55
CA PHE A 164 -8.52 -2.23 9.56
C PHE A 164 -9.10 -2.17 8.15
N TYR A 165 -10.35 -2.62 8.03
CA TYR A 165 -11.08 -2.57 6.79
C TYR A 165 -11.62 -1.16 6.54
N TRP A 166 -11.43 -0.62 5.33
CA TRP A 166 -11.96 0.67 4.93
C TRP A 166 -13.18 0.48 4.02
N SER A 167 -14.40 0.83 4.45
CA SER A 167 -14.71 1.38 5.76
C SER A 167 -16.01 0.79 6.28
N LEU A 168 -16.31 1.02 7.56
CA LEU A 168 -17.54 0.53 8.21
C LEU A 168 -18.81 1.18 7.61
N LEU A 169 -18.71 2.47 7.28
CA LEU A 169 -19.80 3.27 6.71
C LEU A 169 -19.34 3.91 5.42
N ASP A 170 -20.28 4.12 4.49
CA ASP A 170 -20.03 4.93 3.30
C ASP A 170 -19.63 6.35 3.71
N ASN A 171 -18.72 6.93 2.96
CA ASN A 171 -18.16 8.24 3.28
C ASN A 171 -17.95 9.08 2.02
N PHE A 172 -17.54 10.31 2.19
CA PHE A 172 -17.18 11.21 1.11
C PHE A 172 -15.83 10.80 0.51
N GLU A 173 -15.85 10.23 -0.72
CA GLU A 173 -14.69 9.68 -1.40
C GLU A 173 -14.01 10.72 -2.28
N TRP A 174 -13.40 11.75 -1.65
CA TRP A 174 -12.60 12.78 -2.31
C TRP A 174 -13.31 13.38 -3.55
N ASP A 175 -12.68 13.28 -4.73
CA ASP A 175 -13.22 13.75 -6.00
C ASP A 175 -14.41 12.93 -6.53
N LYS A 176 -14.71 11.80 -5.92
CA LYS A 176 -15.86 10.95 -6.27
C LYS A 176 -17.14 11.36 -5.55
N GLY A 177 -17.02 12.07 -4.43
CA GLY A 177 -18.19 12.51 -3.66
C GLY A 177 -18.86 11.37 -2.89
N PHE A 178 -20.16 11.48 -2.70
CA PHE A 178 -21.02 10.40 -2.20
C PHE A 178 -21.62 9.64 -3.40
N TRP A 179 -21.54 8.34 -3.38
CA TRP A 179 -22.05 7.41 -4.41
C TRP A 179 -23.18 6.58 -3.85
#